data_d5b89c4c93bf005b9436a02389ed2a06
#
_entry.id   d5b89c4c93bf005b9436a02389ed2a06
#
_cell.length_a   1.000
_cell.length_b   1.000
_cell.length_c   1.000
_cell.angle_alpha   90.00
_cell.angle_beta   90.00
_cell.angle_gamma   90.00
#
_symmetry.space_group_name_H-M   'P 1'
#
loop_
_entity.id
_entity.type
_entity.pdbx_description
1 polymer ?
#
loop_
_entity_poly.entity_id
_entity_poly.type
_entity_poly.pdbx_seq_one_letter_code
_entity_poly.pdbx_strand_id
1 'polypeptide(L)'
;MNKNFLKLAFLMLSALVYGQAGHVMQGVGAVNMSMGGAATAQPLDISGALQWNPAAISTFDSKILDFNFGLFYSSPELSSTGFEFNGSTGEQTGNMITGLTEDDRGVSPMPALAMVWGKEDSKHTFGLSAFGISGFGVTFPQQEFNFNPINNMQPFGFGRVESDYMLLQVGLAWAYEISETFSIGIQPTINYGALELAPSPLSSPDFTPPSGAPGDQMYPNSDKASALGFGAQFGVFYNSPSGIKLGASYKTGQSFGDLEFKNTYLDGSVAPDVSFNMDYPAILSFGVGYSKGDVDFAMDYRYVDYENTDGFAEKGWTQTGSVAGFGWKNINILSVGLQYKGIEKLPLRVGYTYSSNPIEDELAFFSIPATAVIANAFQLGFSYPITDNLMLNGVYHYGASDGKTEGPMLNPNYLSSTNPYGAIPESKVGYEMTTSMLMFGVSYTFKE
;
A
#
# COMPACT_ATOMS: atom_id res chain seq x y z
N MET A 1 20.80 11.45 -32.34
CA MET A 1 19.93 11.68 -31.17
C MET A 1 19.68 13.18 -31.03
N ASN A 2 18.43 13.61 -31.11
CA ASN A 2 18.09 15.04 -31.25
C ASN A 2 18.37 15.76 -29.91
N LYS A 3 19.20 16.83 -29.89
CA LYS A 3 19.58 17.59 -28.68
C LYS A 3 18.37 18.11 -27.88
N ASN A 4 17.22 18.25 -28.53
CA ASN A 4 15.96 18.68 -27.89
C ASN A 4 15.29 17.54 -27.08
N PHE A 5 15.52 16.28 -27.46
CA PHE A 5 15.03 15.11 -26.72
C PHE A 5 15.81 14.94 -25.39
N LEU A 6 17.12 15.19 -25.42
CA LEU A 6 17.95 15.18 -24.22
C LEU A 6 17.58 16.31 -23.24
N LYS A 7 17.21 17.50 -23.76
CA LYS A 7 16.74 18.62 -22.94
C LYS A 7 15.36 18.37 -22.31
N LEU A 8 14.47 17.71 -23.06
CA LEU A 8 13.16 17.31 -22.52
C LEU A 8 13.28 16.22 -21.45
N ALA A 9 14.16 15.24 -21.66
CA ALA A 9 14.48 14.22 -20.65
C ALA A 9 15.14 14.84 -19.40
N PHE A 10 16.02 15.85 -19.56
CA PHE A 10 16.63 16.55 -18.43
C PHE A 10 15.66 17.50 -17.71
N LEU A 11 14.65 18.07 -18.39
CA LEU A 11 13.61 18.88 -17.77
C LEU A 11 12.62 18.00 -16.98
N MET A 12 12.41 16.76 -17.41
CA MET A 12 11.60 15.78 -16.66
C MET A 12 12.32 15.26 -15.40
N LEU A 13 13.66 15.34 -15.37
CA LEU A 13 14.46 14.94 -14.18
C LEU A 13 14.51 16.00 -13.07
N SER A 14 14.01 17.20 -13.30
CA SER A 14 14.04 18.29 -12.31
C SER A 14 12.77 18.45 -11.48
N ALA A 15 11.73 17.66 -11.75
CA ALA A 15 10.59 17.52 -10.86
C ALA A 15 10.88 16.39 -9.88
N LEU A 16 11.36 16.73 -8.68
CA LEU A 16 11.42 15.81 -7.54
C LEU A 16 10.01 15.48 -7.14
N VAL A 17 9.59 14.25 -7.32
CA VAL A 17 8.21 13.81 -7.05
C VAL A 17 8.22 12.34 -6.60
N TYR A 18 7.32 11.92 -5.79
CA TYR A 18 7.35 10.86 -4.80
C TYR A 18 6.05 10.02 -4.75
N GLY A 19 5.98 8.73 -4.36
CA GLY A 19 4.72 8.03 -4.20
C GLY A 19 4.50 6.57 -3.78
N GLN A 20 3.42 6.30 -3.07
CA GLN A 20 2.70 5.04 -2.83
C GLN A 20 1.19 5.32 -2.85
N ALA A 21 0.35 4.32 -3.15
CA ALA A 21 -1.08 4.50 -3.39
C ALA A 21 -1.93 4.02 -2.18
N GLY A 22 -1.96 4.76 -1.09
CA GLY A 22 -2.56 4.28 0.14
C GLY A 22 -1.87 2.99 0.61
N HIS A 23 -2.64 1.94 0.98
CA HIS A 23 -2.08 0.61 1.28
C HIS A 23 -2.06 -0.34 0.07
N VAL A 24 -2.58 0.11 -1.09
CA VAL A 24 -2.62 -0.68 -2.33
C VAL A 24 -1.24 -0.69 -3.00
N MET A 25 -0.76 -1.88 -3.37
CA MET A 25 0.49 -2.00 -4.15
C MET A 25 0.33 -1.38 -5.54
N GLN A 26 1.25 -0.51 -5.93
CA GLN A 26 1.22 0.21 -7.22
C GLN A 26 1.33 -0.72 -8.42
N GLY A 27 2.12 -1.78 -8.30
CA GLY A 27 2.33 -2.78 -9.33
C GLY A 27 2.82 -4.10 -8.74
N VAL A 28 2.75 -5.16 -9.52
CA VAL A 28 3.19 -6.50 -9.15
C VAL A 28 4.12 -7.05 -10.24
N GLY A 29 5.24 -7.62 -9.81
CA GLY A 29 6.29 -8.05 -10.73
C GLY A 29 7.20 -6.90 -11.19
N ALA A 30 8.46 -7.23 -11.52
CA ALA A 30 9.49 -6.25 -11.83
C ALA A 30 9.20 -5.43 -13.09
N VAL A 31 8.56 -6.04 -14.10
CA VAL A 31 8.21 -5.34 -15.35
C VAL A 31 7.08 -4.35 -15.11
N ASN A 32 5.96 -4.78 -14.51
CA ASN A 32 4.83 -3.90 -14.23
C ASN A 32 5.22 -2.77 -13.28
N MET A 33 5.93 -3.08 -12.18
CA MET A 33 6.40 -2.07 -11.24
C MET A 33 7.27 -1.02 -11.94
N SER A 34 8.16 -1.41 -12.88
CA SER A 34 9.03 -0.49 -13.62
C SER A 34 8.28 0.42 -14.60
N MET A 35 7.01 0.14 -14.89
CA MET A 35 6.10 0.96 -15.68
C MET A 35 5.19 1.85 -14.83
N GLY A 36 5.55 2.11 -13.55
CA GLY A 36 4.69 2.82 -12.62
C GLY A 36 3.45 2.03 -12.20
N GLY A 37 3.44 0.71 -12.41
CA GLY A 37 2.27 -0.13 -12.20
C GLY A 37 1.23 -0.05 -13.32
N ALA A 38 1.45 0.72 -14.39
CA ALA A 38 0.51 0.83 -15.52
C ALA A 38 0.50 -0.47 -16.34
N ALA A 39 -0.64 -1.17 -16.40
CA ALA A 39 -0.85 -2.39 -17.18
C ALA A 39 -2.31 -2.64 -17.57
N THR A 40 -3.23 -1.75 -17.23
CA THR A 40 -4.66 -1.90 -17.55
C THR A 40 -4.89 -2.03 -19.07
N ALA A 41 -4.07 -1.31 -19.87
CA ALA A 41 -4.13 -1.37 -21.34
C ALA A 41 -2.78 -1.70 -22.00
N GLN A 42 -1.69 -1.82 -21.27
CA GLN A 42 -0.36 -2.13 -21.82
C GLN A 42 0.24 -3.34 -21.09
N PRO A 43 -0.22 -4.56 -21.39
CA PRO A 43 0.28 -5.78 -20.75
C PRO A 43 1.67 -6.14 -21.30
N LEU A 44 2.73 -5.66 -20.64
CA LEU A 44 4.11 -6.00 -20.99
C LEU A 44 4.57 -7.30 -20.36
N ASP A 45 3.92 -7.72 -19.29
CA ASP A 45 4.13 -8.98 -18.58
C ASP A 45 2.81 -9.57 -18.06
N ILE A 46 2.83 -10.85 -17.73
CA ILE A 46 1.65 -11.56 -17.23
C ILE A 46 1.28 -11.15 -15.80
N SER A 47 2.23 -10.75 -14.97
CA SER A 47 1.99 -10.31 -13.59
C SER A 47 1.19 -9.02 -13.56
N GLY A 48 1.58 -8.02 -14.35
CA GLY A 48 0.84 -6.76 -14.47
C GLY A 48 -0.55 -6.94 -15.08
N ALA A 49 -0.70 -7.78 -16.11
CA ALA A 49 -1.99 -8.08 -16.73
C ALA A 49 -2.95 -8.73 -15.72
N LEU A 50 -2.52 -9.78 -15.02
CA LEU A 50 -3.31 -10.48 -14.00
C LEU A 50 -3.68 -9.59 -12.81
N GLN A 51 -2.84 -8.62 -12.45
CA GLN A 51 -3.12 -7.70 -11.36
C GLN A 51 -4.16 -6.64 -11.76
N TRP A 52 -4.08 -6.08 -12.99
CA TRP A 52 -4.82 -4.88 -13.33
C TRP A 52 -5.94 -5.07 -14.36
N ASN A 53 -5.86 -6.06 -15.25
CA ASN A 53 -6.93 -6.32 -16.23
C ASN A 53 -6.90 -7.77 -16.73
N PRO A 54 -7.78 -8.65 -16.22
CA PRO A 54 -7.79 -10.05 -16.63
C PRO A 54 -8.09 -10.25 -18.13
N ALA A 55 -8.72 -9.29 -18.81
CA ALA A 55 -8.93 -9.37 -20.25
C ALA A 55 -7.63 -9.23 -21.06
N ALA A 56 -6.64 -8.50 -20.51
CA ALA A 56 -5.38 -8.23 -21.19
C ALA A 56 -4.46 -9.46 -21.29
N ILE A 57 -4.74 -10.54 -20.53
CA ILE A 57 -3.98 -11.78 -20.67
C ILE A 57 -4.20 -12.47 -22.03
N SER A 58 -5.26 -12.12 -22.77
CA SER A 58 -5.52 -12.63 -24.15
C SER A 58 -4.39 -12.33 -25.13
N THR A 59 -3.52 -11.35 -24.83
CA THR A 59 -2.37 -11.02 -25.70
C THR A 59 -1.18 -11.97 -25.58
N PHE A 60 -1.24 -12.95 -24.68
CA PHE A 60 -0.16 -13.92 -24.48
C PHE A 60 -0.51 -15.25 -25.12
N ASP A 61 0.09 -15.54 -26.29
CA ASP A 61 -0.16 -16.74 -27.13
C ASP A 61 0.65 -17.95 -26.69
N SER A 62 1.36 -17.87 -25.60
CA SER A 62 2.25 -18.92 -25.08
C SER A 62 1.98 -19.22 -23.63
N LYS A 63 2.42 -20.39 -23.18
CA LYS A 63 2.48 -20.71 -21.75
C LYS A 63 3.67 -20.01 -21.13
N ILE A 64 3.41 -19.14 -20.13
CA ILE A 64 4.43 -18.32 -19.46
C ILE A 64 4.32 -18.51 -17.95
N LEU A 65 5.45 -18.65 -17.28
CA LEU A 65 5.59 -18.63 -15.82
C LEU A 65 6.44 -17.44 -15.45
N ASP A 66 5.98 -16.65 -14.50
CA ASP A 66 6.69 -15.47 -13.97
C ASP A 66 6.80 -15.56 -12.45
N PHE A 67 8.02 -15.43 -11.94
CA PHE A 67 8.31 -15.39 -10.51
C PHE A 67 9.10 -14.14 -10.19
N ASN A 68 8.64 -13.36 -9.21
CA ASN A 68 9.28 -12.13 -8.77
C ASN A 68 9.48 -12.16 -7.25
N PHE A 69 10.57 -11.52 -6.81
CA PHE A 69 10.88 -11.34 -5.41
C PHE A 69 11.43 -9.94 -5.18
N GLY A 70 10.76 -9.18 -4.33
CA GLY A 70 11.12 -7.81 -3.96
C GLY A 70 11.49 -7.72 -2.49
N LEU A 71 12.36 -6.75 -2.20
CA LEU A 71 12.71 -6.29 -0.86
C LEU A 71 12.21 -4.85 -0.75
N PHE A 72 11.14 -4.67 0.02
CA PHE A 72 10.50 -3.38 0.26
C PHE A 72 10.96 -2.82 1.60
N TYR A 73 11.32 -1.56 1.60
CA TYR A 73 11.70 -0.80 2.78
C TYR A 73 10.86 0.47 2.87
N SER A 74 10.25 0.71 4.02
CA SER A 74 9.55 1.94 4.37
C SER A 74 10.27 2.62 5.53
N SER A 75 10.24 3.95 5.56
CA SER A 75 10.83 4.75 6.61
C SER A 75 9.89 5.90 6.97
N PRO A 76 8.80 5.62 7.70
CA PRO A 76 7.99 6.67 8.29
C PRO A 76 8.69 7.32 9.47
N GLU A 77 8.50 8.62 9.60
CA GLU A 77 8.92 9.44 10.72
C GLU A 77 7.69 10.01 11.42
N LEU A 78 7.53 9.74 12.71
CA LEU A 78 6.42 10.18 13.54
C LEU A 78 6.85 11.32 14.44
N SER A 79 6.18 12.46 14.34
CA SER A 79 6.37 13.61 15.24
C SER A 79 5.13 13.83 16.10
N SER A 80 5.34 14.26 17.35
CA SER A 80 4.26 14.63 18.25
C SER A 80 4.60 15.91 19.03
N THR A 81 3.57 16.70 19.32
CA THR A 81 3.67 17.86 20.23
C THR A 81 2.52 17.78 21.20
N GLY A 82 2.82 17.89 22.49
CA GLY A 82 1.82 17.81 23.55
C GLY A 82 2.27 18.54 24.81
N PHE A 83 1.41 18.51 25.81
CA PHE A 83 1.69 19.15 27.08
C PHE A 83 2.72 18.36 27.89
N GLU A 84 3.59 19.09 28.59
CA GLU A 84 4.47 18.52 29.61
C GLU A 84 3.69 18.34 30.90
N PHE A 85 3.85 17.17 31.54
CA PHE A 85 3.23 16.85 32.82
C PHE A 85 4.30 16.67 33.90
N ASN A 86 4.02 17.18 35.10
CA ASN A 86 4.80 16.88 36.25
C ASN A 86 4.59 15.43 36.71
N GLY A 87 5.62 14.60 36.61
CA GLY A 87 5.53 13.16 36.91
C GLY A 87 5.19 12.82 38.37
N SER A 88 5.31 13.81 39.32
CA SER A 88 4.95 13.61 40.72
C SER A 88 3.51 14.02 41.06
N THR A 89 2.98 15.06 40.38
CA THR A 89 1.64 15.60 40.66
C THR A 89 0.62 15.25 39.57
N GLY A 90 1.07 14.86 38.38
CA GLY A 90 0.22 14.65 37.21
C GLY A 90 -0.37 15.94 36.60
N GLU A 91 0.08 17.12 37.09
CA GLU A 91 -0.41 18.41 36.61
C GLU A 91 0.38 18.88 35.37
N GLN A 92 -0.30 19.57 34.45
CA GLN A 92 0.35 20.22 33.31
C GLN A 92 1.30 21.33 33.82
N THR A 93 2.52 21.38 33.28
CA THR A 93 3.50 22.40 33.60
C THR A 93 3.27 23.73 32.88
N GLY A 94 2.42 23.70 31.83
CA GLY A 94 2.19 24.83 30.89
C GLY A 94 3.21 24.91 29.76
N ASN A 95 4.17 23.98 29.68
CA ASN A 95 5.11 23.86 28.58
C ASN A 95 4.59 22.88 27.52
N MET A 96 4.97 23.10 26.27
CA MET A 96 4.79 22.12 25.18
C MET A 96 6.12 21.43 24.90
N ILE A 97 6.06 20.13 24.67
CA ILE A 97 7.23 19.32 24.27
C ILE A 97 6.94 18.62 22.96
N THR A 98 7.97 18.52 22.12
CA THR A 98 7.92 17.85 20.83
C THR A 98 8.80 16.61 20.85
N GLY A 99 8.26 15.48 20.40
CA GLY A 99 8.96 14.23 20.19
C GLY A 99 9.07 13.89 18.70
N LEU A 100 10.11 13.12 18.37
CA LEU A 100 10.33 12.54 17.05
C LEU A 100 10.70 11.07 17.24
N THR A 101 10.13 10.20 16.40
CA THR A 101 10.41 8.77 16.43
C THR A 101 10.56 8.27 14.98
N GLU A 102 11.63 7.56 14.72
CA GLU A 102 11.89 6.90 13.43
C GLU A 102 11.43 5.44 13.50
N ASP A 103 10.99 4.93 12.35
CA ASP A 103 10.55 3.53 12.21
C ASP A 103 11.72 2.56 12.23
N ASP A 104 11.61 1.46 12.96
CA ASP A 104 12.61 0.37 13.07
C ASP A 104 12.11 -0.96 12.48
N ARG A 105 11.11 -0.95 11.59
CA ARG A 105 10.51 -2.15 11.00
C ARG A 105 11.47 -2.96 10.14
N GLY A 106 12.37 -2.29 9.41
CA GLY A 106 13.30 -2.94 8.48
C GLY A 106 12.66 -3.33 7.14
N VAL A 107 13.08 -4.46 6.57
CA VAL A 107 12.77 -4.87 5.19
C VAL A 107 11.63 -5.88 5.15
N SER A 108 10.64 -5.66 4.27
CA SER A 108 9.52 -6.57 4.01
C SER A 108 9.71 -7.33 2.70
N PRO A 109 9.66 -8.67 2.67
CA PRO A 109 9.74 -9.46 1.44
C PRO A 109 8.43 -9.40 0.66
N MET A 110 8.52 -9.25 -0.66
CA MET A 110 7.38 -9.13 -1.59
C MET A 110 7.47 -10.19 -2.69
N PRO A 111 7.02 -11.43 -2.46
CA PRO A 111 6.97 -12.47 -3.49
C PRO A 111 5.75 -12.29 -4.40
N ALA A 112 5.91 -12.63 -5.70
CA ALA A 112 4.81 -12.71 -6.65
C ALA A 112 5.03 -13.86 -7.63
N LEU A 113 3.97 -14.63 -7.87
CA LEU A 113 3.95 -15.76 -8.80
C LEU A 113 2.78 -15.60 -9.76
N ALA A 114 3.04 -15.72 -11.06
CA ALA A 114 2.03 -15.71 -12.10
C ALA A 114 2.27 -16.81 -13.13
N MET A 115 1.19 -17.32 -13.69
CA MET A 115 1.23 -18.25 -14.80
C MET A 115 0.08 -17.98 -15.76
N VAL A 116 0.36 -17.99 -17.06
CA VAL A 116 -0.63 -17.88 -18.11
C VAL A 116 -0.50 -19.08 -19.04
N TRP A 117 -1.63 -19.64 -19.45
CA TRP A 117 -1.78 -20.68 -20.46
C TRP A 117 -2.43 -20.05 -21.68
N GLY A 118 -1.64 -19.36 -22.48
CA GLY A 118 -1.98 -18.93 -23.82
C GLY A 118 -1.66 -20.01 -24.83
N LYS A 119 -2.32 -19.95 -25.98
CA LYS A 119 -2.07 -20.82 -27.11
C LYS A 119 -2.43 -20.08 -28.41
N GLU A 120 -1.56 -20.13 -29.39
CA GLU A 120 -1.81 -19.61 -30.71
C GLU A 120 -3.13 -20.21 -31.29
N ASP A 121 -3.90 -19.43 -32.01
CA ASP A 121 -5.22 -19.76 -32.54
C ASP A 121 -6.34 -20.09 -31.53
N SER A 122 -6.10 -19.95 -30.21
CA SER A 122 -7.13 -20.11 -29.21
C SER A 122 -7.73 -18.75 -28.81
N LYS A 123 -9.06 -18.69 -28.76
CA LYS A 123 -9.78 -17.54 -28.22
C LYS A 123 -9.83 -17.51 -26.68
N HIS A 124 -9.33 -18.55 -26.02
CA HIS A 124 -9.37 -18.70 -24.57
C HIS A 124 -7.96 -18.67 -24.01
N THR A 125 -7.73 -17.78 -23.05
CA THR A 125 -6.49 -17.70 -22.26
C THR A 125 -6.85 -17.84 -20.79
N PHE A 126 -6.10 -18.66 -20.07
CA PHE A 126 -6.26 -18.87 -18.61
C PHE A 126 -5.05 -18.33 -17.87
N GLY A 127 -5.27 -17.88 -16.65
CA GLY A 127 -4.22 -17.36 -15.79
C GLY A 127 -4.38 -17.77 -14.34
N LEU A 128 -3.26 -17.88 -13.64
CA LEU A 128 -3.17 -18.05 -12.20
C LEU A 128 -2.22 -17.01 -11.64
N SER A 129 -2.62 -16.37 -10.55
CA SER A 129 -1.78 -15.42 -9.81
C SER A 129 -1.76 -15.73 -8.32
N ALA A 130 -0.64 -15.45 -7.67
CA ALA A 130 -0.50 -15.41 -6.22
C ALA A 130 0.40 -14.21 -5.86
N PHE A 131 -0.21 -13.13 -5.38
CA PHE A 131 0.42 -11.83 -5.21
C PHE A 131 0.20 -11.27 -3.81
N GLY A 132 1.23 -10.64 -3.23
CA GLY A 132 1.04 -9.64 -2.20
C GLY A 132 0.50 -8.37 -2.87
N ILE A 133 -0.76 -8.02 -2.62
CA ILE A 133 -1.42 -6.88 -3.28
C ILE A 133 -1.61 -5.67 -2.38
N SER A 134 -1.35 -5.85 -1.08
CA SER A 134 -1.53 -4.82 -0.07
C SER A 134 -0.68 -5.11 1.16
N GLY A 135 -0.32 -4.06 1.86
CA GLY A 135 0.34 -4.13 3.15
C GLY A 135 0.63 -2.75 3.71
N PHE A 136 0.68 -2.66 5.01
CA PHE A 136 1.23 -1.53 5.74
C PHE A 136 1.86 -2.03 7.03
N GLY A 137 2.68 -1.22 7.63
CA GLY A 137 3.22 -1.52 8.94
C GLY A 137 4.22 -0.48 9.37
N VAL A 138 4.30 -0.31 10.68
CA VAL A 138 5.24 0.56 11.38
C VAL A 138 5.79 -0.17 12.58
N THR A 139 6.99 0.19 12.99
CA THR A 139 7.58 -0.20 14.27
C THR A 139 8.21 1.05 14.87
N PHE A 140 7.37 1.87 15.50
CA PHE A 140 7.86 3.00 16.28
C PHE A 140 8.25 2.52 17.67
N PRO A 141 9.53 2.54 18.02
CA PRO A 141 9.98 2.11 19.35
C PRO A 141 9.42 3.06 20.43
N GLN A 142 9.25 2.54 21.63
CA GLN A 142 8.98 3.37 22.78
C GLN A 142 10.13 4.37 22.95
N GLN A 143 9.81 5.66 23.01
CA GLN A 143 10.83 6.67 23.28
C GLN A 143 11.45 6.40 24.66
N GLU A 144 12.76 6.27 24.71
CA GLU A 144 13.49 6.28 25.97
C GLU A 144 13.31 7.67 26.59
N PHE A 145 12.51 7.72 27.64
CA PHE A 145 12.35 8.95 28.41
C PHE A 145 13.67 9.25 29.06
N ASN A 146 14.32 10.33 28.67
CA ASN A 146 15.38 10.94 29.45
C ASN A 146 14.75 11.49 30.73
N PHE A 147 14.48 10.57 31.66
CA PHE A 147 14.00 10.93 33.01
C PHE A 147 15.02 11.86 33.66
N ASN A 148 14.63 13.13 33.82
CA ASN A 148 15.43 14.04 34.60
C ASN A 148 15.03 13.87 36.09
N PRO A 149 15.82 13.15 36.88
CA PRO A 149 15.47 12.87 38.28
C PRO A 149 15.41 14.14 39.15
N ILE A 150 15.95 15.29 38.68
CA ILE A 150 15.94 16.55 39.40
C ILE A 150 14.60 17.26 39.29
N ASN A 151 13.94 17.18 38.12
CA ASN A 151 12.69 17.91 37.87
C ASN A 151 11.46 17.02 37.84
N ASN A 152 11.63 15.70 37.90
CA ASN A 152 10.55 14.69 37.84
C ASN A 152 9.55 14.91 36.67
N MET A 153 10.05 15.50 35.59
CA MET A 153 9.28 15.85 34.41
C MET A 153 9.38 14.72 33.39
N GLN A 154 8.25 14.20 32.92
CA GLN A 154 8.19 13.20 31.86
C GLN A 154 7.92 13.87 30.53
N PRO A 155 8.75 13.68 29.50
CA PRO A 155 8.41 14.13 28.16
C PRO A 155 7.16 13.39 27.69
N PHE A 156 6.27 14.11 27.06
CA PHE A 156 5.13 13.54 26.38
C PHE A 156 5.61 12.93 25.04
N GLY A 157 5.29 11.69 24.79
CA GLY A 157 5.60 11.01 23.54
C GLY A 157 4.67 9.82 23.35
N PHE A 158 4.60 9.28 22.13
CA PHE A 158 3.94 8.01 21.92
C PHE A 158 4.73 6.89 22.62
N GLY A 159 4.00 5.95 23.23
CA GLY A 159 4.53 4.65 23.58
C GLY A 159 4.91 3.87 22.31
N ARG A 160 5.34 2.63 22.48
CA ARG A 160 5.56 1.72 21.36
C ARG A 160 4.29 1.61 20.50
N VAL A 161 4.42 1.82 19.18
CA VAL A 161 3.36 1.61 18.21
C VAL A 161 3.89 0.68 17.12
N GLU A 162 3.29 -0.49 17.02
CA GLU A 162 3.65 -1.48 16.01
C GLU A 162 2.41 -1.93 15.24
N SER A 163 2.56 -2.13 13.96
CA SER A 163 1.56 -2.76 13.10
C SER A 163 2.23 -3.60 12.04
N ASP A 164 1.60 -4.71 11.67
CA ASP A 164 2.02 -5.57 10.55
C ASP A 164 0.79 -6.11 9.83
N TYR A 165 0.45 -5.48 8.71
CA TYR A 165 -0.63 -5.93 7.83
C TYR A 165 -0.06 -6.46 6.52
N MET A 166 -0.53 -7.62 6.10
CA MET A 166 -0.28 -8.16 4.77
C MET A 166 -1.54 -8.77 4.18
N LEU A 167 -1.66 -8.65 2.87
CA LEU A 167 -2.74 -9.25 2.09
C LEU A 167 -2.18 -10.00 0.89
N LEU A 168 -2.38 -11.32 0.87
CA LEU A 168 -2.08 -12.20 -0.23
C LEU A 168 -3.35 -12.49 -1.01
N GLN A 169 -3.32 -12.32 -2.34
CA GLN A 169 -4.42 -12.65 -3.25
C GLN A 169 -4.03 -13.79 -4.18
N VAL A 170 -4.88 -14.79 -4.28
CA VAL A 170 -4.83 -15.83 -5.32
C VAL A 170 -6.00 -15.61 -6.28
N GLY A 171 -5.69 -15.50 -7.58
CA GLY A 171 -6.66 -15.25 -8.63
C GLY A 171 -6.60 -16.31 -9.73
N LEU A 172 -7.77 -16.74 -10.23
CA LEU A 172 -7.92 -17.61 -11.39
C LEU A 172 -8.57 -16.81 -12.53
N ALA A 173 -7.78 -16.42 -13.51
CA ALA A 173 -8.25 -15.59 -14.62
C ALA A 173 -8.66 -16.42 -15.83
N TRP A 174 -9.69 -15.94 -16.51
CA TRP A 174 -10.10 -16.39 -17.83
C TRP A 174 -10.35 -15.18 -18.71
N ALA A 175 -9.69 -15.13 -19.88
CA ALA A 175 -9.94 -14.16 -20.93
C ALA A 175 -10.52 -14.85 -22.16
N TYR A 176 -11.39 -14.11 -22.85
CA TYR A 176 -12.03 -14.56 -24.10
C TYR A 176 -11.93 -13.49 -25.18
N GLU A 177 -11.38 -13.85 -26.32
CA GLU A 177 -11.30 -13.00 -27.50
C GLU A 177 -12.62 -13.05 -28.29
N ILE A 178 -13.41 -11.97 -28.14
CA ILE A 178 -14.64 -11.80 -28.92
C ILE A 178 -14.31 -11.58 -30.40
N SER A 179 -13.26 -10.79 -30.67
CA SER A 179 -12.69 -10.52 -32.00
C SER A 179 -11.17 -10.39 -31.89
N GLU A 180 -10.48 -10.30 -33.04
CA GLU A 180 -9.02 -10.08 -33.12
C GLU A 180 -8.53 -8.81 -32.34
N THR A 181 -9.44 -7.88 -32.03
CA THR A 181 -9.09 -6.61 -31.39
C THR A 181 -9.76 -6.39 -30.04
N PHE A 182 -10.71 -7.24 -29.64
CA PHE A 182 -11.50 -7.02 -28.43
C PHE A 182 -11.65 -8.27 -27.58
N SER A 183 -11.29 -8.16 -26.31
CA SER A 183 -11.34 -9.24 -25.33
C SER A 183 -12.08 -8.82 -24.08
N ILE A 184 -12.66 -9.80 -23.38
CA ILE A 184 -13.23 -9.69 -22.04
C ILE A 184 -12.51 -10.66 -21.10
N GLY A 185 -12.56 -10.39 -19.81
CA GLY A 185 -11.93 -11.26 -18.81
C GLY A 185 -12.62 -11.20 -17.46
N ILE A 186 -12.49 -12.28 -16.71
CA ILE A 186 -12.95 -12.41 -15.34
C ILE A 186 -11.90 -13.14 -14.51
N GLN A 187 -11.76 -12.74 -13.25
CA GLN A 187 -10.82 -13.32 -12.29
C GLN A 187 -11.45 -13.36 -10.89
N PRO A 188 -12.13 -14.45 -10.50
CA PRO A 188 -12.44 -14.69 -9.10
C PRO A 188 -11.16 -14.75 -8.28
N THR A 189 -11.25 -14.25 -7.04
CA THR A 189 -10.12 -14.12 -6.12
C THR A 189 -10.44 -14.65 -4.73
N ILE A 190 -9.45 -15.30 -4.14
CA ILE A 190 -9.42 -15.68 -2.72
C ILE A 190 -8.27 -14.92 -2.08
N ASN A 191 -8.53 -14.32 -0.93
CA ASN A 191 -7.59 -13.46 -0.26
C ASN A 191 -7.32 -13.99 1.16
N TYR A 192 -6.09 -13.85 1.62
CA TYR A 192 -5.68 -14.08 2.99
C TYR A 192 -5.13 -12.77 3.54
N GLY A 193 -5.82 -12.18 4.53
CA GLY A 193 -5.38 -11.01 5.26
C GLY A 193 -4.88 -11.40 6.64
N ALA A 194 -3.79 -10.78 7.09
CA ALA A 194 -3.28 -10.92 8.45
C ALA A 194 -2.83 -9.58 9.00
N LEU A 195 -3.22 -9.28 10.24
CA LEU A 195 -2.95 -8.01 10.91
C LEU A 195 -2.51 -8.26 12.35
N GLU A 196 -1.46 -7.58 12.76
CA GLU A 196 -0.97 -7.49 14.14
C GLU A 196 -0.89 -6.01 14.53
N LEU A 197 -1.26 -5.67 15.76
CA LEU A 197 -1.32 -4.29 16.25
C LEU A 197 -0.87 -4.19 17.70
N ALA A 198 -0.02 -3.21 17.98
CA ALA A 198 0.45 -2.89 19.31
C ALA A 198 0.58 -1.35 19.46
N PRO A 199 -0.30 -0.65 20.17
CA PRO A 199 -1.42 -1.19 20.94
C PRO A 199 -2.55 -1.72 20.06
N SER A 200 -3.44 -2.51 20.63
CA SER A 200 -4.67 -2.94 19.95
C SER A 200 -5.49 -1.70 19.52
N PRO A 201 -5.91 -1.59 18.25
CA PRO A 201 -6.58 -0.39 17.75
C PRO A 201 -7.96 -0.18 18.36
N LEU A 202 -8.50 -1.21 18.98
CA LEU A 202 -9.88 -1.22 19.49
C LEU A 202 -9.94 -1.15 21.01
N SER A 203 -8.81 -1.06 21.71
CA SER A 203 -8.78 -0.80 23.15
C SER A 203 -8.31 0.61 23.42
N SER A 204 -9.10 1.36 24.18
CA SER A 204 -8.60 2.59 24.79
C SER A 204 -7.40 2.25 25.63
N PRO A 205 -6.32 3.05 25.57
CA PRO A 205 -5.27 2.97 26.56
C PRO A 205 -5.94 3.06 27.94
N ASP A 206 -5.72 2.07 28.79
CA ASP A 206 -6.21 2.14 30.17
C ASP A 206 -5.39 3.21 30.91
N PHE A 207 -5.85 4.45 30.86
CA PHE A 207 -5.22 5.59 31.55
C PHE A 207 -5.40 5.56 33.06
N THR A 208 -6.19 4.65 33.57
CA THR A 208 -6.37 4.44 34.99
C THR A 208 -5.86 3.07 35.39
N PRO A 209 -4.54 2.87 35.53
CA PRO A 209 -4.06 1.62 36.09
C PRO A 209 -4.74 1.44 37.46
N PRO A 210 -5.23 0.24 37.79
CA PRO A 210 -5.66 -0.05 39.15
C PRO A 210 -4.56 0.40 40.12
N SER A 211 -4.91 1.00 41.24
CA SER A 211 -3.91 1.54 42.17
C SER A 211 -2.90 0.44 42.56
N GLY A 212 -1.64 0.60 42.08
CA GLY A 212 -0.58 -0.37 42.24
C GLY A 212 -0.29 -1.26 41.03
N ALA A 213 -1.00 -1.09 39.90
CA ALA A 213 -0.64 -1.76 38.63
C ALA A 213 0.59 -1.08 38.01
N PRO A 214 1.52 -1.86 37.44
CA PRO A 214 2.59 -1.32 36.64
C PRO A 214 2.01 -0.56 35.41
N GLY A 215 2.70 0.48 34.94
CA GLY A 215 2.34 1.22 33.73
C GLY A 215 2.25 0.36 32.47
N ASP A 216 2.80 -0.85 32.51
CA ASP A 216 2.79 -1.85 31.44
C ASP A 216 1.42 -2.44 31.09
N GLN A 217 0.37 -2.15 31.86
CA GLN A 217 -1.02 -2.52 31.56
C GLN A 217 -1.76 -1.45 30.71
N MET A 218 -1.09 -0.37 30.35
CA MET A 218 -1.73 0.74 29.64
C MET A 218 -1.97 0.45 28.14
N TYR A 219 -1.21 -0.47 27.54
CA TYR A 219 -1.24 -0.76 26.10
C TYR A 219 -1.36 -2.26 25.83
N PRO A 220 -2.57 -2.78 25.61
CA PRO A 220 -2.70 -4.16 25.16
C PRO A 220 -2.15 -4.32 23.74
N ASN A 221 -1.40 -5.39 23.54
CA ASN A 221 -0.94 -5.84 22.23
C ASN A 221 -1.87 -6.93 21.70
N SER A 222 -2.08 -6.95 20.41
CA SER A 222 -2.79 -8.05 19.77
C SER A 222 -1.80 -9.11 19.25
N ASP A 223 -2.17 -10.38 19.39
CA ASP A 223 -1.59 -11.42 18.55
C ASP A 223 -2.01 -11.20 17.09
N LYS A 224 -1.25 -11.78 16.15
CA LYS A 224 -1.58 -11.70 14.73
C LYS A 224 -2.92 -12.40 14.44
N ALA A 225 -3.93 -11.63 14.08
CA ALA A 225 -5.22 -12.13 13.61
C ALA A 225 -5.20 -12.32 12.09
N SER A 226 -5.98 -13.26 11.58
CA SER A 226 -6.09 -13.48 10.14
C SER A 226 -7.50 -13.86 9.71
N ALA A 227 -7.87 -13.47 8.49
CA ALA A 227 -9.16 -13.77 7.89
C ALA A 227 -9.01 -14.11 6.40
N LEU A 228 -9.99 -14.84 5.89
CA LEU A 228 -10.14 -15.09 4.46
C LEU A 228 -11.15 -14.10 3.88
N GLY A 229 -10.85 -13.62 2.67
CA GLY A 229 -11.72 -12.75 1.91
C GLY A 229 -11.93 -13.24 0.49
N PHE A 230 -13.02 -12.79 -0.14
CA PHE A 230 -13.42 -13.20 -1.49
C PHE A 230 -13.82 -11.99 -2.30
N GLY A 231 -13.56 -12.06 -3.62
CA GLY A 231 -13.97 -11.05 -4.57
C GLY A 231 -13.76 -11.52 -6.00
N ALA A 232 -13.85 -10.57 -6.92
CA ALA A 232 -13.61 -10.82 -8.34
C ALA A 232 -13.08 -9.57 -9.04
N GLN A 233 -12.45 -9.77 -10.19
CA GLN A 233 -12.08 -8.70 -11.11
C GLN A 233 -12.64 -8.98 -12.48
N PHE A 234 -13.18 -7.95 -13.13
CA PHE A 234 -13.71 -7.97 -14.49
C PHE A 234 -12.89 -7.03 -15.35
N GLY A 235 -12.70 -7.39 -16.63
CA GLY A 235 -11.92 -6.56 -17.52
C GLY A 235 -12.46 -6.57 -18.95
N VAL A 236 -12.17 -5.47 -19.65
CA VAL A 236 -12.32 -5.35 -21.10
C VAL A 236 -11.02 -4.80 -21.68
N PHE A 237 -10.66 -5.26 -22.85
CA PHE A 237 -9.40 -4.89 -23.47
C PHE A 237 -9.57 -4.76 -24.99
N TYR A 238 -9.08 -3.65 -25.54
CA TYR A 238 -9.05 -3.37 -26.97
C TYR A 238 -7.61 -3.17 -27.43
N ASN A 239 -7.20 -3.94 -28.43
CA ASN A 239 -5.86 -3.92 -29.05
C ASN A 239 -5.97 -3.62 -30.53
N SER A 240 -5.66 -2.40 -30.94
CA SER A 240 -5.72 -1.99 -32.35
C SER A 240 -4.45 -2.39 -33.12
N PRO A 241 -4.58 -2.80 -34.41
CA PRO A 241 -3.43 -2.99 -35.28
C PRO A 241 -2.56 -1.74 -35.47
N SER A 242 -3.07 -0.55 -35.16
CA SER A 242 -2.31 0.72 -35.15
C SER A 242 -1.33 0.87 -34.00
N GLY A 243 -1.34 -0.06 -33.03
CA GLY A 243 -0.54 -0.02 -31.80
C GLY A 243 -1.22 0.69 -30.62
N ILE A 244 -2.42 1.27 -30.82
CA ILE A 244 -3.22 1.86 -29.74
C ILE A 244 -3.93 0.73 -28.98
N LYS A 245 -3.88 0.79 -27.65
CA LYS A 245 -4.57 -0.14 -26.76
C LYS A 245 -5.40 0.62 -25.74
N LEU A 246 -6.58 0.12 -25.42
CA LEU A 246 -7.47 0.65 -24.40
C LEU A 246 -7.89 -0.48 -23.46
N GLY A 247 -7.98 -0.19 -22.18
CA GLY A 247 -8.42 -1.15 -21.18
C GLY A 247 -9.27 -0.49 -20.09
N ALA A 248 -10.22 -1.27 -19.59
CA ALA A 248 -10.90 -0.93 -18.36
C ALA A 248 -11.09 -2.19 -17.52
N SER A 249 -10.99 -2.04 -16.20
CA SER A 249 -11.26 -3.13 -15.28
C SER A 249 -11.91 -2.64 -13.99
N TYR A 250 -12.67 -3.53 -13.37
CA TYR A 250 -13.28 -3.33 -12.09
C TYR A 250 -12.94 -4.51 -11.17
N LYS A 251 -12.16 -4.23 -10.13
CA LYS A 251 -11.91 -5.14 -9.01
C LYS A 251 -12.95 -4.82 -7.95
N THR A 252 -13.79 -5.78 -7.57
CA THR A 252 -14.77 -5.59 -6.50
C THR A 252 -14.07 -5.36 -5.17
N GLY A 253 -14.75 -4.78 -4.20
CA GLY A 253 -14.32 -4.91 -2.80
C GLY A 253 -14.09 -6.39 -2.48
N GLN A 254 -13.04 -6.68 -1.71
CA GLN A 254 -12.79 -8.03 -1.24
C GLN A 254 -13.31 -8.10 0.19
N SER A 255 -14.41 -8.85 0.37
CA SER A 255 -15.07 -8.96 1.66
C SER A 255 -14.42 -10.04 2.51
N PHE A 256 -14.03 -9.66 3.71
CA PHE A 256 -13.33 -10.52 4.67
C PHE A 256 -14.24 -10.93 5.82
N GLY A 257 -13.93 -12.06 6.46
CA GLY A 257 -14.40 -12.35 7.80
C GLY A 257 -13.70 -11.48 8.84
N ASP A 258 -14.23 -11.45 10.05
CA ASP A 258 -13.66 -10.66 11.14
C ASP A 258 -12.26 -11.17 11.53
N LEU A 259 -11.39 -10.22 11.85
CA LEU A 259 -10.10 -10.44 12.47
C LEU A 259 -10.32 -10.58 13.99
N GLU A 260 -10.11 -11.77 14.53
CA GLU A 260 -10.27 -12.07 15.95
C GLU A 260 -8.94 -11.92 16.69
N PHE A 261 -8.77 -10.78 17.36
CA PHE A 261 -7.55 -10.47 18.09
C PHE A 261 -7.59 -11.04 19.52
N LYS A 262 -6.56 -11.81 19.86
CA LYS A 262 -6.21 -12.17 21.22
C LYS A 262 -5.24 -11.14 21.75
N ASN A 263 -5.60 -10.50 22.88
CA ASN A 263 -4.86 -9.38 23.39
C ASN A 263 -4.15 -9.71 24.71
N THR A 264 -2.97 -9.14 24.90
CA THR A 264 -2.20 -9.19 26.14
C THR A 264 -1.66 -7.80 26.50
N TYR A 265 -1.68 -7.47 27.77
CA TYR A 265 -1.00 -6.27 28.26
C TYR A 265 0.53 -6.44 28.23
N LEU A 266 1.28 -5.33 28.27
CA LEU A 266 2.74 -5.38 28.23
C LEU A 266 3.37 -6.15 29.40
N ASP A 267 2.67 -6.30 30.54
CA ASP A 267 3.09 -7.13 31.67
C ASP A 267 2.81 -8.63 31.47
N GLY A 268 2.24 -9.02 30.32
CA GLY A 268 1.88 -10.39 29.97
C GLY A 268 0.53 -10.86 30.52
N SER A 269 -0.22 -10.01 31.23
CA SER A 269 -1.58 -10.36 31.67
C SER A 269 -2.56 -10.33 30.50
N VAL A 270 -3.65 -11.13 30.60
CA VAL A 270 -4.66 -11.24 29.53
C VAL A 270 -5.48 -9.95 29.45
N ALA A 271 -5.57 -9.38 28.26
CA ALA A 271 -6.48 -8.29 27.93
C ALA A 271 -7.71 -8.84 27.19
N PRO A 272 -8.83 -8.09 27.12
CA PRO A 272 -10.03 -8.52 26.42
C PRO A 272 -9.77 -8.81 24.93
N ASP A 273 -10.35 -9.89 24.42
CA ASP A 273 -10.38 -10.18 22.98
C ASP A 273 -11.18 -9.13 22.23
N VAL A 274 -10.78 -8.84 21.00
CA VAL A 274 -11.43 -7.85 20.14
C VAL A 274 -11.62 -8.40 18.73
N SER A 275 -12.79 -8.13 18.16
CA SER A 275 -13.12 -8.44 16.76
C SER A 275 -13.12 -7.15 15.93
N PHE A 276 -12.48 -7.19 14.77
CA PHE A 276 -12.40 -6.06 13.85
C PHE A 276 -12.57 -6.52 12.40
N ASN A 277 -13.46 -5.86 11.66
CA ASN A 277 -13.59 -6.11 10.23
C ASN A 277 -12.74 -5.12 9.43
N MET A 278 -12.01 -5.63 8.44
CA MET A 278 -11.23 -4.80 7.52
C MET A 278 -11.23 -5.43 6.13
N ASP A 279 -12.01 -4.82 5.24
CA ASP A 279 -12.12 -5.22 3.84
C ASP A 279 -11.01 -4.62 2.98
N TYR A 280 -10.89 -5.08 1.73
CA TYR A 280 -10.02 -4.44 0.74
C TYR A 280 -10.89 -3.67 -0.26
N PRO A 281 -10.53 -2.42 -0.61
CA PRO A 281 -11.39 -1.52 -1.38
C PRO A 281 -11.65 -1.98 -2.81
N ALA A 282 -12.80 -1.57 -3.34
CA ALA A 282 -13.07 -1.69 -4.76
C ALA A 282 -12.17 -0.75 -5.56
N ILE A 283 -11.73 -1.20 -6.74
CA ILE A 283 -10.85 -0.41 -7.63
C ILE A 283 -11.42 -0.40 -9.04
N LEU A 284 -11.67 0.80 -9.55
CA LEU A 284 -12.01 1.04 -10.95
C LEU A 284 -10.77 1.56 -11.69
N SER A 285 -10.41 0.90 -12.80
CA SER A 285 -9.20 1.21 -13.56
C SER A 285 -9.52 1.49 -15.02
N PHE A 286 -8.86 2.50 -15.59
CA PHE A 286 -8.87 2.83 -17.00
C PHE A 286 -7.44 2.96 -17.50
N GLY A 287 -7.13 2.43 -18.68
CA GLY A 287 -5.80 2.48 -19.23
C GLY A 287 -5.76 2.83 -20.71
N VAL A 288 -4.65 3.45 -21.10
CA VAL A 288 -4.26 3.69 -22.50
C VAL A 288 -2.85 3.17 -22.68
N GLY A 289 -2.66 2.37 -23.74
CA GLY A 289 -1.35 1.87 -24.16
C GLY A 289 -1.05 2.28 -25.60
N TYR A 290 0.22 2.40 -25.92
CA TYR A 290 0.67 2.63 -27.27
C TYR A 290 2.01 1.94 -27.52
N SER A 291 2.09 1.15 -28.60
CA SER A 291 3.30 0.46 -29.02
C SER A 291 3.65 0.83 -30.45
N LYS A 292 4.86 1.38 -30.68
CA LYS A 292 5.34 1.69 -32.03
C LYS A 292 6.87 1.62 -32.09
N GLY A 293 7.38 0.74 -32.95
CA GLY A 293 8.83 0.53 -33.10
C GLY A 293 9.46 0.12 -31.76
N ASP A 294 10.44 0.87 -31.30
CA ASP A 294 11.20 0.58 -30.09
C ASP A 294 10.56 1.14 -28.81
N VAL A 295 9.36 1.71 -28.88
CA VAL A 295 8.75 2.41 -27.74
C VAL A 295 7.40 1.80 -27.40
N ASP A 296 7.21 1.50 -26.11
CA ASP A 296 5.91 1.21 -25.51
C ASP A 296 5.60 2.26 -24.45
N PHE A 297 4.39 2.80 -24.50
CA PHE A 297 3.86 3.78 -23.56
C PHE A 297 2.65 3.21 -22.85
N ALA A 298 2.49 3.48 -21.57
CA ALA A 298 1.33 3.14 -20.76
C ALA A 298 0.91 4.32 -19.89
N MET A 299 -0.40 4.50 -19.73
CA MET A 299 -0.98 5.41 -18.76
C MET A 299 -2.26 4.79 -18.19
N ASP A 300 -2.35 4.68 -16.87
CA ASP A 300 -3.52 4.20 -16.15
C ASP A 300 -4.01 5.24 -15.17
N TYR A 301 -5.33 5.33 -15.07
CA TYR A 301 -6.03 6.02 -13.99
C TYR A 301 -6.79 4.99 -13.18
N ARG A 302 -6.69 5.07 -11.83
CA ARG A 302 -7.42 4.21 -10.89
C ARG A 302 -8.11 5.04 -9.83
N TYR A 303 -9.33 4.64 -9.52
CA TYR A 303 -10.11 5.15 -8.40
C TYR A 303 -10.25 4.03 -7.37
N VAL A 304 -9.91 4.31 -6.12
CA VAL A 304 -9.96 3.36 -4.99
C VAL A 304 -10.99 3.86 -3.98
N ASP A 305 -11.97 3.02 -3.68
CA ASP A 305 -13.15 3.36 -2.88
C ASP A 305 -12.96 2.99 -1.40
N TYR A 306 -12.23 3.81 -0.65
CA TYR A 306 -12.06 3.63 0.80
C TYR A 306 -13.26 4.06 1.63
N GLU A 307 -14.03 5.06 1.17
CA GLU A 307 -15.17 5.60 1.92
C GLU A 307 -16.36 4.64 2.02
N ASN A 308 -16.34 3.53 1.26
CA ASN A 308 -17.31 2.45 1.33
C ASN A 308 -16.65 1.10 1.69
N THR A 309 -15.54 1.12 2.40
CA THR A 309 -14.75 -0.08 2.75
C THR A 309 -14.65 -0.21 4.26
N ASP A 310 -15.14 -1.31 4.80
CA ASP A 310 -15.13 -1.59 6.23
C ASP A 310 -13.71 -1.52 6.81
N GLY A 311 -13.55 -0.94 8.01
CA GLY A 311 -12.28 -0.66 8.66
C GLY A 311 -11.57 0.60 8.18
N PHE A 312 -11.85 1.08 6.96
CA PHE A 312 -11.28 2.32 6.42
C PHE A 312 -12.27 3.49 6.44
N ALA A 313 -13.57 3.23 6.24
CA ALA A 313 -14.61 4.26 6.12
C ALA A 313 -14.97 4.90 7.47
N GLU A 314 -15.00 4.12 8.54
CA GLU A 314 -15.43 4.53 9.87
C GLU A 314 -14.49 5.60 10.44
N LYS A 315 -15.09 6.55 11.18
CA LYS A 315 -14.38 7.69 11.77
C LYS A 315 -14.66 7.80 13.26
N GLY A 316 -13.63 8.18 14.01
CA GLY A 316 -13.76 8.53 15.42
C GLY A 316 -13.72 7.33 16.37
N TRP A 317 -14.55 7.35 17.39
CA TRP A 317 -14.50 6.46 18.54
C TRP A 317 -15.77 5.61 18.65
N THR A 318 -15.61 4.37 19.06
CA THR A 318 -16.72 3.51 19.47
C THR A 318 -17.33 3.99 20.79
N GLN A 319 -18.45 3.39 21.21
CA GLN A 319 -19.07 3.68 22.51
C GLN A 319 -18.18 3.34 23.71
N THR A 320 -17.22 2.42 23.52
CA THR A 320 -16.24 2.02 24.54
C THR A 320 -14.97 2.86 24.53
N GLY A 321 -14.88 3.87 23.64
CA GLY A 321 -13.71 4.73 23.52
C GLY A 321 -12.57 4.14 22.69
N SER A 322 -12.80 3.05 21.98
CA SER A 322 -11.85 2.48 21.01
C SER A 322 -11.96 3.19 19.66
N VAL A 323 -10.91 3.13 18.84
CA VAL A 323 -10.92 3.64 17.46
C VAL A 323 -11.90 2.83 16.61
N ALA A 324 -12.79 3.52 15.87
CA ALA A 324 -13.81 2.87 15.03
C ALA A 324 -13.22 2.40 13.68
N GLY A 325 -12.29 3.16 13.12
CA GLY A 325 -11.63 2.89 11.86
C GLY A 325 -10.67 4.02 11.50
N PHE A 326 -10.04 3.95 10.33
CA PHE A 326 -9.02 4.91 9.92
C PHE A 326 -9.59 6.25 9.40
N GLY A 327 -10.82 6.28 8.91
CA GLY A 327 -11.48 7.46 8.35
C GLY A 327 -10.88 7.92 7.01
N TRP A 328 -10.46 6.99 6.15
CA TRP A 328 -9.80 7.29 4.89
C TRP A 328 -10.79 7.75 3.82
N LYS A 329 -10.34 8.72 3.01
CA LYS A 329 -11.04 9.15 1.80
C LYS A 329 -10.68 8.28 0.61
N ASN A 330 -11.55 8.31 -0.39
CA ASN A 330 -11.26 7.75 -1.70
C ASN A 330 -10.03 8.38 -2.33
N ILE A 331 -9.24 7.59 -3.05
CA ILE A 331 -8.03 8.08 -3.70
C ILE A 331 -8.07 7.91 -5.22
N ASN A 332 -7.34 8.79 -5.87
CA ASN A 332 -7.09 8.79 -7.31
C ASN A 332 -5.61 8.49 -7.56
N ILE A 333 -5.34 7.52 -8.42
CA ILE A 333 -3.99 7.10 -8.77
C ILE A 333 -3.80 7.33 -10.28
N LEU A 334 -2.70 8.00 -10.64
CA LEU A 334 -2.26 8.15 -12.01
C LEU A 334 -0.89 7.45 -12.16
N SER A 335 -0.80 6.47 -13.04
CA SER A 335 0.42 5.73 -13.36
C SER A 335 0.82 5.99 -14.79
N VAL A 336 2.10 6.26 -15.04
CA VAL A 336 2.65 6.46 -16.40
C VAL A 336 3.94 5.64 -16.53
N GLY A 337 4.07 4.93 -17.63
CA GLY A 337 5.25 4.12 -17.93
C GLY A 337 5.72 4.27 -19.38
N LEU A 338 7.03 4.19 -19.56
CA LEU A 338 7.70 4.18 -20.85
C LEU A 338 8.72 3.06 -20.91
N GLN A 339 8.63 2.20 -21.93
CA GLN A 339 9.65 1.21 -22.26
C GLN A 339 10.37 1.60 -23.54
N TYR A 340 11.71 1.49 -23.55
CA TYR A 340 12.56 1.65 -24.72
C TYR A 340 13.31 0.35 -25.04
N LYS A 341 13.11 -0.18 -26.26
CA LYS A 341 13.67 -1.45 -26.76
C LYS A 341 14.81 -1.28 -27.77
N GLY A 342 15.21 -0.04 -28.06
CA GLY A 342 16.25 0.24 -29.07
C GLY A 342 17.70 -0.12 -28.64
N ILE A 343 17.88 -0.68 -27.46
CA ILE A 343 19.14 -1.27 -27.01
C ILE A 343 19.01 -2.79 -27.13
N GLU A 344 19.86 -3.41 -27.96
CA GLU A 344 19.82 -4.84 -28.18
C GLU A 344 19.87 -5.62 -26.87
N LYS A 345 18.92 -6.55 -26.64
CA LYS A 345 18.78 -7.40 -25.46
C LYS A 345 18.60 -6.66 -24.13
N LEU A 346 18.39 -5.33 -24.12
CA LEU A 346 18.28 -4.57 -22.90
C LEU A 346 17.10 -3.55 -22.98
N PRO A 347 15.84 -3.99 -22.97
CA PRO A 347 14.72 -3.10 -22.76
C PRO A 347 14.87 -2.35 -21.45
N LEU A 348 14.79 -1.02 -21.49
CA LEU A 348 14.83 -0.15 -20.30
C LEU A 348 13.45 0.46 -20.07
N ARG A 349 13.08 0.66 -18.81
CA ARG A 349 11.79 1.22 -18.41
C ARG A 349 11.98 2.35 -17.41
N VAL A 350 11.08 3.32 -17.52
CA VAL A 350 10.89 4.35 -16.50
C VAL A 350 9.40 4.42 -16.20
N GLY A 351 9.08 4.53 -14.92
CA GLY A 351 7.73 4.64 -14.42
C GLY A 351 7.56 5.82 -13.49
N TYR A 352 6.34 6.30 -13.41
CA TYR A 352 5.92 7.31 -12.46
C TYR A 352 4.49 7.02 -11.98
N THR A 353 4.25 7.19 -10.69
CA THR A 353 2.93 7.05 -10.10
C THR A 353 2.64 8.24 -9.18
N TYR A 354 1.47 8.82 -9.33
CA TYR A 354 0.89 9.78 -8.39
C TYR A 354 -0.30 9.15 -7.69
N SER A 355 -0.47 9.41 -6.39
CA SER A 355 -1.64 9.06 -5.60
C SER A 355 -2.05 10.22 -4.72
N SER A 356 -3.36 10.50 -4.62
CA SER A 356 -3.85 11.40 -3.58
C SER A 356 -3.73 10.75 -2.19
N ASN A 357 -3.55 11.57 -1.15
CA ASN A 357 -3.47 11.11 0.23
C ASN A 357 -4.89 10.72 0.74
N PRO A 358 -5.11 9.51 1.29
CA PRO A 358 -6.40 9.13 1.86
C PRO A 358 -6.69 9.77 3.21
N ILE A 359 -5.69 10.26 3.92
CA ILE A 359 -5.77 10.68 5.32
C ILE A 359 -6.04 12.18 5.40
N GLU A 360 -7.11 12.57 6.08
CA GLU A 360 -7.39 13.96 6.44
C GLU A 360 -6.54 14.36 7.64
N ASP A 361 -6.00 15.57 7.63
CA ASP A 361 -5.14 16.08 8.70
C ASP A 361 -5.80 15.96 10.10
N GLU A 362 -7.09 16.29 10.21
CA GLU A 362 -7.83 16.17 11.47
C GLU A 362 -7.96 14.74 12.01
N LEU A 363 -7.76 13.72 11.15
CA LEU A 363 -7.85 12.29 11.47
C LEU A 363 -6.48 11.60 11.48
N ALA A 364 -5.38 12.35 11.33
CA ALA A 364 -4.03 11.81 11.26
C ALA A 364 -3.72 10.86 12.42
N PHE A 365 -4.23 11.14 13.62
CA PHE A 365 -4.04 10.31 14.81
C PHE A 365 -4.50 8.85 14.62
N PHE A 366 -5.64 8.62 13.95
CA PHE A 366 -6.19 7.27 13.75
C PHE A 366 -5.35 6.43 12.79
N SER A 367 -4.54 7.06 11.94
CA SER A 367 -3.73 6.40 10.93
C SER A 367 -2.25 6.22 11.32
N ILE A 368 -1.87 6.47 12.57
CA ILE A 368 -0.48 6.24 13.02
C ILE A 368 -0.02 4.80 12.76
N PRO A 369 -0.85 3.74 12.97
CA PRO A 369 -0.47 2.37 12.64
C PRO A 369 -0.40 2.08 11.13
N ALA A 370 -0.93 2.96 10.28
CA ALA A 370 -1.06 2.78 8.85
C ALA A 370 -0.74 4.09 8.10
N THR A 371 0.51 4.54 8.18
CA THR A 371 1.00 5.81 7.59
C THR A 371 1.07 5.77 6.06
N ALA A 372 -0.07 5.56 5.40
CA ALA A 372 -0.17 5.39 3.95
C ALA A 372 -0.19 6.73 3.19
N VAL A 373 0.77 7.61 3.46
CA VAL A 373 0.80 9.02 3.00
C VAL A 373 1.66 9.25 1.76
N ILE A 374 2.19 8.18 1.16
CA ILE A 374 3.04 8.35 0.00
C ILE A 374 2.23 8.82 -1.19
N ALA A 375 2.55 9.97 -1.76
CA ALA A 375 1.79 10.59 -2.85
C ALA A 375 2.38 10.34 -4.24
N ASN A 376 3.67 10.13 -4.38
CA ASN A 376 4.33 10.05 -5.68
C ASN A 376 5.50 9.02 -5.76
N ALA A 377 5.74 8.21 -6.84
CA ALA A 377 6.88 7.27 -7.00
C ALA A 377 7.55 7.31 -8.35
N PHE A 378 8.86 7.01 -8.34
CA PHE A 378 9.66 6.73 -9.54
C PHE A 378 10.13 5.29 -9.57
N GLN A 379 10.15 4.76 -10.78
CA GLN A 379 10.64 3.42 -11.03
C GLN A 379 11.60 3.43 -12.21
N LEU A 380 12.68 2.67 -12.05
CA LEU A 380 13.65 2.39 -13.12
C LEU A 380 13.79 0.88 -13.24
N GLY A 381 13.66 0.34 -14.43
CA GLY A 381 13.76 -1.11 -14.61
C GLY A 381 14.37 -1.51 -15.95
N PHE A 382 14.73 -2.78 -16.00
CA PHE A 382 15.30 -3.41 -17.18
C PHE A 382 14.80 -4.84 -17.35
N SER A 383 14.99 -5.37 -18.57
CA SER A 383 14.93 -6.81 -18.83
C SER A 383 16.20 -7.26 -19.57
N TYR A 384 16.59 -8.51 -19.36
CA TYR A 384 17.73 -9.12 -20.03
C TYR A 384 17.44 -10.58 -20.38
N PRO A 385 17.43 -10.99 -21.66
CA PRO A 385 17.24 -12.36 -22.05
C PRO A 385 18.50 -13.19 -21.70
N ILE A 386 18.34 -14.12 -20.75
CA ILE A 386 19.41 -15.08 -20.40
C ILE A 386 19.49 -16.15 -21.47
N THR A 387 18.32 -16.62 -21.95
CA THR A 387 18.18 -17.52 -23.11
C THR A 387 16.97 -17.07 -23.92
N ASP A 388 16.69 -17.74 -25.05
CA ASP A 388 15.51 -17.45 -25.87
C ASP A 388 14.17 -17.60 -25.11
N ASN A 389 14.17 -18.35 -24.00
CA ASN A 389 12.97 -18.67 -23.23
C ASN A 389 12.99 -18.11 -21.81
N LEU A 390 14.13 -17.60 -21.34
CA LEU A 390 14.30 -17.14 -19.97
C LEU A 390 14.72 -15.67 -19.95
N MET A 391 13.88 -14.83 -19.34
CA MET A 391 14.09 -13.40 -19.18
C MET A 391 14.36 -13.09 -17.71
N LEU A 392 15.43 -12.33 -17.44
CA LEU A 392 15.67 -11.68 -16.14
C LEU A 392 15.09 -10.28 -16.18
N ASN A 393 14.37 -9.89 -15.14
CA ASN A 393 13.80 -8.55 -14.96
C ASN A 393 14.31 -7.94 -13.67
N GLY A 394 14.47 -6.62 -13.65
CA GLY A 394 14.84 -5.90 -12.44
C GLY A 394 14.19 -4.53 -12.39
N VAL A 395 13.87 -4.06 -11.19
CA VAL A 395 13.34 -2.72 -10.94
C VAL A 395 13.85 -2.18 -9.61
N TYR A 396 14.16 -0.89 -9.61
CA TYR A 396 14.29 -0.07 -8.42
C TYR A 396 13.11 0.91 -8.38
N HIS A 397 12.46 0.96 -7.23
CA HIS A 397 11.36 1.86 -6.91
C HIS A 397 11.78 2.76 -5.74
N TYR A 398 11.41 4.03 -5.83
CA TYR A 398 11.55 5.00 -4.75
C TYR A 398 10.26 5.82 -4.63
N GLY A 399 9.80 6.05 -3.40
CA GLY A 399 8.62 6.83 -3.11
C GLY A 399 8.75 7.70 -1.84
N ALA A 400 7.98 8.80 -1.72
CA ALA A 400 7.87 9.62 -0.51
C ALA A 400 6.55 10.40 -0.45
N SER A 401 6.13 10.87 0.71
CA SER A 401 4.96 11.71 0.95
C SER A 401 5.12 13.09 0.29
N ASP A 402 4.00 13.79 0.04
CA ASP A 402 3.98 15.19 -0.39
C ASP A 402 3.89 16.09 0.84
N GLY A 403 5.00 16.14 1.59
CA GLY A 403 5.07 16.80 2.90
C GLY A 403 4.49 15.96 4.04
N LYS A 404 4.30 16.60 5.17
CA LYS A 404 3.82 15.99 6.41
C LYS A 404 2.29 16.01 6.46
N THR A 405 1.68 14.86 6.77
CA THR A 405 0.28 14.79 7.21
C THR A 405 0.27 15.06 8.71
N GLU A 406 -0.36 16.16 9.14
CA GLU A 406 -0.32 16.62 10.53
C GLU A 406 -1.70 17.08 11.02
N GLY A 407 -2.13 16.60 12.18
CA GLY A 407 -3.36 16.99 12.85
C GLY A 407 -3.24 17.00 14.37
N PRO A 408 -4.35 17.24 15.08
CA PRO A 408 -4.35 17.20 16.54
C PRO A 408 -4.16 15.75 17.07
N MET A 409 -3.65 15.61 18.26
CA MET A 409 -3.81 14.38 19.04
C MET A 409 -5.26 14.24 19.47
N LEU A 410 -5.80 13.04 19.41
CA LEU A 410 -7.21 12.76 19.71
C LEU A 410 -7.33 11.92 20.98
N ASN A 411 -8.35 12.22 21.79
CA ASN A 411 -8.66 11.46 22.99
C ASN A 411 -10.19 11.47 23.23
N PRO A 412 -10.84 10.32 23.41
CA PRO A 412 -12.29 10.24 23.59
C PRO A 412 -12.82 11.03 24.79
N ASN A 413 -11.99 11.32 25.80
CA ASN A 413 -12.38 12.13 26.94
C ASN A 413 -12.62 13.63 26.61
N TYR A 414 -12.18 14.09 25.42
CA TYR A 414 -12.38 15.45 24.92
C TYR A 414 -13.55 15.58 23.92
N LEU A 415 -14.33 14.50 23.76
CA LEU A 415 -15.50 14.51 22.87
C LEU A 415 -16.55 15.53 23.30
N SER A 416 -17.03 16.32 22.36
CA SER A 416 -18.15 17.24 22.52
C SER A 416 -18.88 17.47 21.21
N SER A 417 -20.01 18.18 21.22
CA SER A 417 -20.75 18.53 20.01
C SER A 417 -19.95 19.42 19.04
N THR A 418 -18.94 20.14 19.52
CA THR A 418 -18.04 21.00 18.73
C THR A 418 -16.66 20.39 18.53
N ASN A 419 -16.39 19.22 19.10
CA ASN A 419 -15.13 18.48 19.01
C ASN A 419 -15.42 16.98 18.83
N PRO A 420 -15.90 16.57 17.63
CA PRO A 420 -16.46 15.22 17.41
C PRO A 420 -15.42 14.12 17.47
N TYR A 421 -14.13 14.44 17.32
CA TYR A 421 -13.04 13.45 17.39
C TYR A 421 -12.22 13.55 18.66
N GLY A 422 -12.52 14.51 19.56
CA GLY A 422 -11.81 14.64 20.82
C GLY A 422 -10.42 15.25 20.68
N ALA A 423 -10.24 16.22 19.78
CA ALA A 423 -8.98 16.92 19.57
C ALA A 423 -8.49 17.59 20.87
N ILE A 424 -7.26 17.31 21.26
CA ILE A 424 -6.60 17.95 22.42
C ILE A 424 -6.08 19.32 21.96
N PRO A 425 -6.46 20.43 22.61
CA PRO A 425 -6.03 21.76 22.21
C PRO A 425 -4.50 21.89 22.15
N GLU A 426 -3.99 22.60 21.15
CA GLU A 426 -2.57 22.89 20.92
C GLU A 426 -1.66 21.66 20.70
N SER A 427 -2.19 20.44 20.81
CA SER A 427 -1.46 19.22 20.51
C SER A 427 -1.34 18.98 18.99
N LYS A 428 -0.32 18.24 18.60
CA LYS A 428 -0.09 17.81 17.22
C LYS A 428 0.46 16.39 17.16
N VAL A 429 0.09 15.69 16.10
CA VAL A 429 0.73 14.47 15.64
C VAL A 429 0.86 14.52 14.14
N GLY A 430 1.98 14.10 13.61
CA GLY A 430 2.18 14.10 12.18
C GLY A 430 3.26 13.14 11.75
N TYR A 431 3.17 12.74 10.50
CA TYR A 431 4.14 11.82 9.91
C TYR A 431 4.37 12.14 8.43
N GLU A 432 5.56 11.84 8.01
CA GLU A 432 5.99 11.77 6.63
C GLU A 432 6.73 10.46 6.41
N MET A 433 6.90 10.04 5.15
CA MET A 433 7.40 8.70 4.87
C MET A 433 8.13 8.66 3.55
N THR A 434 9.20 7.86 3.49
CA THR A 434 9.81 7.42 2.24
C THR A 434 9.72 5.91 2.09
N THR A 435 9.75 5.44 0.84
CA THR A 435 9.81 4.02 0.52
C THR A 435 10.85 3.73 -0.54
N SER A 436 11.46 2.57 -0.46
CA SER A 436 12.30 2.04 -1.53
C SER A 436 12.07 0.54 -1.71
N MET A 437 12.22 0.06 -2.94
CA MET A 437 12.14 -1.37 -3.22
C MET A 437 13.12 -1.75 -4.32
N LEU A 438 13.78 -2.88 -4.12
CA LEU A 438 14.53 -3.57 -5.15
C LEU A 438 13.83 -4.89 -5.43
N MET A 439 13.41 -5.12 -6.68
CA MET A 439 12.75 -6.36 -7.07
C MET A 439 13.44 -6.96 -8.29
N PHE A 440 13.60 -8.29 -8.26
CA PHE A 440 14.02 -9.09 -9.39
C PHE A 440 12.96 -10.12 -9.74
N GLY A 441 12.87 -10.42 -11.04
CA GLY A 441 11.94 -11.41 -11.55
C GLY A 441 12.57 -12.26 -12.66
N VAL A 442 12.07 -13.46 -12.81
CA VAL A 442 12.39 -14.34 -13.93
C VAL A 442 11.11 -14.78 -14.61
N SER A 443 11.08 -14.60 -15.95
CA SER A 443 9.96 -15.00 -16.80
C SER A 443 10.42 -16.13 -17.70
N TYR A 444 9.70 -17.25 -17.69
CA TYR A 444 10.01 -18.43 -18.53
C TYR A 444 8.85 -18.71 -19.48
N THR A 445 9.14 -18.67 -20.77
CA THR A 445 8.21 -19.05 -21.85
C THR A 445 8.46 -20.50 -22.25
N PHE A 446 7.44 -21.35 -22.11
CA PHE A 446 7.53 -22.76 -22.51
C PHE A 446 7.50 -22.85 -24.03
N LYS A 447 8.39 -23.66 -24.60
CA LYS A 447 8.29 -24.06 -26.03
C LYS A 447 7.13 -25.03 -26.19
N GLU A 448 6.35 -24.86 -27.24
CA GLU A 448 5.37 -25.86 -27.66
C GLU A 448 6.02 -27.12 -28.18
#